data_82df77a7786650bc6b374914babce09a
#
_entry.id   82df77a7786650bc6b374914babce09a
#
_cell.length_a   1.000
_cell.length_b   1.000
_cell.length_c   1.000
_cell.angle_alpha   90.00
_cell.angle_beta   90.00
_cell.angle_gamma   90.00
#
_symmetry.space_group_name_H-M   'P 1'
#
loop_
_entity.id
_entity.type
_entity.pdbx_description
1 polymer ?
#
loop_
_entity_poly.entity_id
_entity_poly.type
_entity_poly.pdbx_seq_one_letter_code
_entity_poly.pdbx_strand_id
1 'polypeptide(L)'
;MILKKFNLLFILVLSAFFVLSCSSKDDEKEEVSDNDSSAVQDADSSGDTQPDETANDDDKTDTSPENDDSDTSDTDIPDNDMPENTDDPDTTPDSGDSQPDEDPADPTDDSDTDSNDEDENIIIPDIPVVFSNICTGETKCYDETAEITCPDEGEAFFGQDAQYAKKGECIPQKFTVKGSGDEKIVFDENLKLEWQQKIPEGEFDWQSAANYCGQEYAGSYGWRLPTPKELLSIVDNGKFDPAINTDYFPGTPDEWFWTSADFASTADSDLNKAWFVRFDKGFLSHKSKTESEKMHVRCVRGTTLPDGEFETQTIGGDEVVKDSVTGLMWQKTYEDSVKKFADALSTCEDLDYAGFTDWRLPNKNELASIANYTKYRPASDFPGMPNWTFRTSTTDTKTNSSAWYVIFSESIVNPYAKTNSDSVRCVRRGE
;
A
#
# COMPACT_ATOMS: atom_id res chain seq x y z
N MET A 1 32.01 -20.71 -51.73
CA MET A 1 31.24 -21.03 -52.94
C MET A 1 30.00 -21.79 -52.49
N ILE A 2 28.89 -21.28 -52.65
CA ILE A 2 27.44 -21.62 -52.58
C ILE A 2 26.69 -20.67 -51.60
N LEU A 3 26.13 -19.65 -52.25
CA LEU A 3 25.06 -18.80 -51.68
C LEU A 3 23.77 -19.64 -51.50
N LYS A 4 23.10 -19.45 -50.37
CA LYS A 4 21.66 -19.74 -50.28
C LYS A 4 20.93 -18.45 -49.85
N LYS A 5 20.09 -18.00 -50.78
CA LYS A 5 19.11 -16.91 -50.61
C LYS A 5 18.03 -17.36 -49.65
N PHE A 6 17.68 -16.51 -48.66
CA PHE A 6 16.44 -16.62 -47.93
C PHE A 6 15.49 -15.48 -48.32
N ASN A 7 14.31 -15.89 -48.75
CA ASN A 7 13.20 -15.03 -49.10
C ASN A 7 12.60 -14.37 -47.85
N LEU A 8 12.46 -13.06 -47.95
CA LEU A 8 11.71 -12.22 -47.04
C LEU A 8 10.21 -12.26 -47.46
N LEU A 9 9.36 -12.82 -46.62
CA LEU A 9 7.90 -12.74 -46.81
C LEU A 9 7.35 -11.73 -45.78
N PHE A 10 6.99 -10.56 -46.26
CA PHE A 10 6.26 -9.54 -45.51
C PHE A 10 4.77 -9.98 -45.44
N ILE A 11 4.26 -10.18 -44.23
CA ILE A 11 2.82 -10.27 -43.99
C ILE A 11 2.41 -8.97 -43.27
N LEU A 12 1.72 -8.13 -44.02
CA LEU A 12 0.95 -6.98 -43.53
C LEU A 12 -0.35 -7.51 -42.92
N VAL A 13 -0.57 -7.36 -41.60
CA VAL A 13 -1.87 -7.52 -40.98
C VAL A 13 -2.44 -6.12 -40.70
N LEU A 14 -3.48 -5.78 -41.46
CA LEU A 14 -4.32 -4.61 -41.22
C LEU A 14 -5.16 -4.83 -39.95
N SER A 15 -4.98 -3.98 -38.96
CA SER A 15 -5.90 -3.87 -37.83
C SER A 15 -7.04 -2.93 -38.21
N ALA A 16 -8.24 -3.47 -38.33
CA ALA A 16 -9.46 -2.68 -38.52
C ALA A 16 -10.00 -2.27 -37.12
N PHE A 17 -10.06 -0.97 -36.91
CA PHE A 17 -10.76 -0.36 -35.77
C PHE A 17 -12.28 -0.46 -36.00
N PHE A 18 -13.00 -1.09 -35.10
CA PHE A 18 -14.44 -0.95 -34.96
C PHE A 18 -14.75 0.06 -33.86
N VAL A 19 -15.18 1.25 -34.30
CA VAL A 19 -15.85 2.22 -33.44
C VAL A 19 -17.35 1.89 -33.55
N LEU A 20 -17.97 1.45 -32.44
CA LEU A 20 -19.43 1.38 -32.33
C LEU A 20 -19.93 2.67 -31.69
N SER A 21 -20.50 3.52 -32.53
CA SER A 21 -21.34 4.66 -32.16
C SER A 21 -22.75 4.14 -31.90
N CYS A 22 -23.28 4.41 -30.70
CA CYS A 22 -24.68 4.16 -30.36
C CYS A 22 -25.50 5.39 -30.80
N SER A 23 -26.42 5.22 -31.72
CA SER A 23 -27.46 6.21 -32.06
C SER A 23 -28.82 5.53 -32.05
N SER A 24 -29.70 6.10 -31.24
CA SER A 24 -31.11 5.76 -31.06
C SER A 24 -31.93 6.04 -32.37
N LYS A 25 -32.90 5.18 -32.65
CA LYS A 25 -34.23 5.58 -33.17
C LYS A 25 -35.21 4.40 -33.17
N ASP A 26 -36.27 4.66 -32.58
CA ASP A 26 -37.71 4.41 -32.60
C ASP A 26 -38.35 3.46 -33.65
N ASP A 27 -39.41 2.79 -33.12
CA ASP A 27 -40.65 2.33 -33.72
C ASP A 27 -40.68 1.02 -34.55
N GLU A 28 -41.39 0.01 -34.07
CA GLU A 28 -42.74 -0.37 -34.53
C GLU A 28 -43.30 -1.58 -33.79
N LYS A 29 -44.61 -1.58 -33.64
CA LYS A 29 -45.50 -2.53 -32.96
C LYS A 29 -45.68 -3.80 -33.78
N GLU A 30 -45.94 -4.91 -33.10
CA GLU A 30 -47.06 -5.84 -33.48
C GLU A 30 -47.53 -6.65 -32.25
N GLU A 31 -48.84 -6.66 -32.11
CA GLU A 31 -49.66 -7.37 -31.16
C GLU A 31 -49.72 -8.87 -31.47
N VAL A 32 -50.10 -9.68 -30.49
CA VAL A 32 -51.30 -10.56 -30.41
C VAL A 32 -51.13 -11.57 -29.29
N SER A 33 -51.92 -11.44 -28.25
CA SER A 33 -53.05 -12.18 -27.62
C SER A 33 -52.62 -13.46 -26.85
N ASP A 34 -53.08 -13.57 -25.74
CA ASP A 34 -54.24 -13.83 -24.93
C ASP A 34 -54.09 -15.02 -23.98
N ASN A 35 -54.66 -14.83 -22.86
CA ASN A 35 -55.37 -15.74 -21.91
C ASN A 35 -54.56 -16.36 -20.76
N ASP A 36 -55.02 -16.39 -19.56
CA ASP A 36 -56.29 -16.03 -18.88
C ASP A 36 -56.12 -16.26 -17.34
N SER A 37 -56.81 -15.43 -16.58
CA SER A 37 -57.51 -15.63 -15.32
C SER A 37 -56.71 -16.10 -14.08
N SER A 38 -56.95 -15.61 -12.90
CA SER A 38 -58.09 -15.06 -12.16
C SER A 38 -57.57 -14.53 -10.80
N ALA A 39 -57.92 -13.34 -10.38
CA ALA A 39 -58.96 -12.89 -9.51
C ALA A 39 -58.85 -13.35 -8.04
N VAL A 40 -58.85 -12.38 -7.12
CA VAL A 40 -59.86 -11.97 -6.12
C VAL A 40 -59.22 -10.92 -5.20
N GLN A 41 -59.54 -9.63 -5.21
CA GLN A 41 -60.46 -8.85 -4.34
C GLN A 41 -60.13 -8.95 -2.83
N ASP A 42 -60.14 -7.93 -1.99
CA ASP A 42 -60.83 -6.66 -1.90
C ASP A 42 -60.11 -5.71 -0.92
N ALA A 43 -60.16 -4.40 -1.16
CA ALA A 43 -60.90 -3.32 -0.51
C ALA A 43 -60.34 -2.89 0.88
N ASP A 44 -60.26 -1.71 1.31
CA ASP A 44 -60.93 -0.41 1.19
C ASP A 44 -60.19 0.53 2.16
N SER A 45 -60.01 1.75 2.20
CA SER A 45 -60.72 2.96 1.87
C SER A 45 -60.02 4.16 2.55
N SER A 46 -59.98 5.27 1.82
CA SER A 46 -60.26 6.64 2.21
C SER A 46 -59.38 7.34 3.27
N GLY A 47 -58.95 8.53 3.09
CA GLY A 47 -59.38 9.73 2.43
C GLY A 47 -58.49 10.90 2.83
N ASP A 48 -58.21 11.75 1.88
CA ASP A 48 -58.62 13.14 1.80
C ASP A 48 -58.15 14.06 2.92
N THR A 49 -57.37 15.10 2.64
CA THR A 49 -57.70 16.42 2.10
C THR A 49 -56.50 17.37 2.14
N GLN A 50 -56.22 18.03 1.03
CA GLN A 50 -55.66 19.40 0.98
C GLN A 50 -56.81 20.38 1.06
N PRO A 51 -56.65 21.67 1.43
CA PRO A 51 -56.09 22.68 0.54
C PRO A 51 -55.37 23.89 1.21
N ASP A 52 -54.58 24.54 0.39
CA ASP A 52 -54.62 25.90 -0.16
C ASP A 52 -54.11 27.12 0.69
N GLU A 53 -53.19 27.80 0.01
CA GLU A 53 -52.99 29.24 -0.22
C GLU A 53 -53.09 30.25 0.96
N THR A 54 -52.08 31.13 1.07
CA THR A 54 -52.09 32.48 0.49
C THR A 54 -50.86 33.29 0.89
N ALA A 55 -50.44 34.08 -0.08
CA ALA A 55 -49.42 35.15 -0.08
C ALA A 55 -49.68 36.33 0.87
N ASN A 56 -48.62 37.10 1.10
CA ASN A 56 -48.42 38.57 0.99
C ASN A 56 -47.19 38.97 1.79
N ASP A 57 -46.22 39.54 1.17
CA ASP A 57 -45.92 40.91 0.73
C ASP A 57 -45.61 41.94 1.84
N ASP A 58 -44.63 42.76 1.49
CA ASP A 58 -44.24 44.12 1.99
C ASP A 58 -43.15 44.15 3.08
N ASP A 59 -42.08 44.82 2.84
CA ASP A 59 -41.55 46.05 2.25
C ASP A 59 -40.55 46.72 3.20
N LYS A 60 -39.45 47.20 2.62
CA LYS A 60 -38.61 48.36 2.99
C LYS A 60 -37.87 48.36 4.36
N THR A 61 -36.66 48.78 4.44
CA THR A 61 -35.79 49.85 3.95
C THR A 61 -34.44 49.70 4.64
N ASP A 62 -33.35 49.72 3.91
CA ASP A 62 -32.42 50.80 3.68
C ASP A 62 -31.83 51.47 4.93
N THR A 63 -30.53 51.36 5.10
CA THR A 63 -29.57 52.45 5.29
C THR A 63 -28.17 51.93 5.62
N SER A 64 -27.27 52.17 4.69
CA SER A 64 -25.85 52.46 5.00
C SER A 64 -25.73 53.83 5.61
N PRO A 65 -24.66 54.15 6.32
CA PRO A 65 -23.68 55.01 5.70
C PRO A 65 -22.20 54.62 5.94
N GLU A 66 -21.47 55.00 4.95
CA GLU A 66 -20.03 55.18 4.85
C GLU A 66 -19.48 56.24 5.81
N ASN A 67 -18.15 56.24 5.79
CA ASN A 67 -17.17 57.30 6.13
C ASN A 67 -16.40 57.03 7.42
N ASP A 68 -15.17 57.31 7.52
CA ASP A 68 -14.10 57.87 6.68
C ASP A 68 -12.86 57.96 7.58
N ASP A 69 -11.71 57.81 6.96
CA ASP A 69 -10.47 58.52 7.15
C ASP A 69 -9.61 58.49 8.41
N SER A 70 -8.36 58.29 8.09
CA SER A 70 -7.13 58.97 8.54
C SER A 70 -6.58 58.51 9.89
N ASP A 71 -5.34 58.37 10.09
CA ASP A 71 -4.08 58.86 9.53
C ASP A 71 -2.93 58.38 10.44
N THR A 72 -1.83 58.09 9.88
CA THR A 72 -0.45 58.24 10.35
C THR A 72 -0.06 57.99 11.81
N SER A 73 0.94 57.16 12.04
CA SER A 73 2.31 57.66 12.31
C SER A 73 3.26 56.53 12.69
N ASP A 74 4.39 56.59 12.02
CA ASP A 74 5.71 56.10 12.37
C ASP A 74 6.02 56.16 13.85
N THR A 75 6.75 55.18 14.35
CA THR A 75 8.01 55.41 15.08
C THR A 75 8.74 54.14 15.41
N ASP A 76 9.91 54.00 14.83
CA ASP A 76 11.21 53.72 15.42
C ASP A 76 11.49 52.34 16.07
N ILE A 77 12.38 51.69 15.40
CA ILE A 77 13.36 50.69 15.87
C ILE A 77 14.32 51.39 16.85
N PRO A 78 14.83 50.69 17.87
CA PRO A 78 16.27 50.71 18.01
C PRO A 78 16.89 49.30 18.10
N ASP A 79 17.90 49.13 17.28
CA ASP A 79 19.06 48.27 17.50
C ASP A 79 19.67 48.48 18.88
N ASN A 80 20.14 47.41 19.52
CA ASN A 80 21.42 47.42 20.20
C ASN A 80 21.88 46.04 20.63
N ASP A 81 22.97 45.64 20.06
CA ASP A 81 24.27 45.34 20.62
C ASP A 81 24.50 43.92 21.18
N MET A 82 25.27 43.22 20.42
CA MET A 82 26.26 42.23 20.88
C MET A 82 27.30 42.87 21.79
N PRO A 83 27.97 42.08 22.66
CA PRO A 83 29.42 42.10 22.55
C PRO A 83 30.06 40.69 22.37
N GLU A 84 31.00 40.65 21.46
CA GLU A 84 32.12 39.74 21.43
C GLU A 84 33.00 39.93 22.66
N ASN A 85 33.63 38.81 23.13
CA ASN A 85 35.05 38.79 23.53
C ASN A 85 35.48 37.34 23.75
N THR A 86 36.34 36.82 22.90
CA THR A 86 37.76 36.53 22.96
C THR A 86 38.30 36.19 24.35
N ASP A 87 38.85 34.96 24.48
CA ASP A 87 40.27 34.68 24.69
C ASP A 87 40.48 33.23 25.15
N ASP A 88 41.24 32.51 24.36
CA ASP A 88 42.08 31.35 24.71
C ASP A 88 43.38 31.89 25.33
N PRO A 89 44.13 31.20 26.23
CA PRO A 89 45.03 30.16 25.82
C PRO A 89 45.36 29.04 26.85
N ASP A 90 45.64 27.85 26.29
CA ASP A 90 46.83 27.03 26.53
C ASP A 90 47.35 26.80 27.97
N THR A 91 47.42 25.52 28.38
CA THR A 91 48.63 24.86 28.93
C THR A 91 48.38 23.38 29.21
N THR A 92 49.08 22.52 28.55
CA THR A 92 49.59 21.21 29.03
C THR A 92 50.94 21.50 29.79
N PRO A 93 51.59 20.60 30.51
CA PRO A 93 51.54 19.13 30.57
C PRO A 93 51.71 18.57 32.01
N ASP A 94 51.60 17.29 32.25
CA ASP A 94 52.73 16.44 32.75
C ASP A 94 52.28 15.02 33.18
N SER A 95 53.15 14.14 32.81
CA SER A 95 53.47 12.76 33.06
C SER A 95 53.34 12.17 34.48
N GLY A 96 53.17 10.82 34.51
CA GLY A 96 53.50 9.95 35.64
C GLY A 96 52.73 8.63 35.58
N ASP A 97 53.14 7.66 34.86
CA ASP A 97 54.02 6.48 35.13
C ASP A 97 53.79 5.80 36.48
N SER A 98 53.31 4.55 36.43
CA SER A 98 53.77 3.40 37.20
C SER A 98 52.88 2.16 36.96
N GLN A 99 53.44 1.20 36.29
CA GLN A 99 53.21 -0.25 36.46
C GLN A 99 54.36 -0.77 37.37
N PRO A 100 54.41 -2.07 37.80
CA PRO A 100 53.48 -3.22 37.82
C PRO A 100 53.46 -3.93 39.18
N ASP A 101 52.61 -4.94 39.37
CA ASP A 101 53.02 -6.12 40.17
C ASP A 101 52.27 -7.39 39.70
N GLU A 102 53.12 -8.38 39.48
CA GLU A 102 52.84 -9.74 39.02
C GLU A 102 52.41 -10.67 40.16
N ASP A 103 51.47 -11.61 39.79
CA ASP A 103 51.43 -13.07 40.03
C ASP A 103 51.41 -13.61 41.48
N PRO A 104 51.04 -14.88 41.77
CA PRO A 104 51.02 -16.07 40.91
C PRO A 104 49.77 -17.02 41.06
N ALA A 105 49.75 -17.96 40.15
CA ALA A 105 48.94 -19.16 40.01
C ALA A 105 48.91 -20.12 41.18
N ASP A 106 47.86 -20.93 41.30
CA ASP A 106 47.92 -22.38 41.35
C ASP A 106 46.56 -23.07 41.11
N PRO A 107 46.56 -24.28 40.62
CA PRO A 107 45.50 -24.96 39.91
C PRO A 107 44.78 -26.01 40.80
N THR A 108 43.62 -26.45 40.39
CA THR A 108 43.18 -27.86 40.34
C THR A 108 41.69 -27.95 39.95
N ASP A 109 41.48 -28.71 38.90
CA ASP A 109 40.60 -29.92 38.88
C ASP A 109 39.08 -29.69 38.95
N ASP A 110 38.33 -29.97 37.93
CA ASP A 110 37.72 -31.23 37.57
C ASP A 110 36.81 -31.12 36.35
N SER A 111 36.89 -32.13 35.55
CA SER A 111 36.07 -32.48 34.42
C SER A 111 34.56 -32.38 34.66
N ASP A 112 33.83 -31.66 33.78
CA ASP A 112 32.53 -32.11 33.35
C ASP A 112 32.37 -31.79 31.86
N THR A 113 32.23 -32.87 31.12
CA THR A 113 31.80 -32.89 29.73
C THR A 113 30.39 -32.35 29.65
N ASP A 114 30.25 -31.17 29.08
CA ASP A 114 28.94 -30.73 28.63
C ASP A 114 28.99 -30.47 27.15
N SER A 115 28.00 -31.05 26.51
CA SER A 115 27.73 -31.12 25.09
C SER A 115 27.77 -29.73 24.42
N ASN A 116 28.61 -29.62 23.41
CA ASN A 116 28.56 -28.55 22.45
C ASN A 116 27.22 -28.60 21.71
N ASP A 117 26.26 -27.86 22.18
CA ASP A 117 25.25 -27.25 21.31
C ASP A 117 25.89 -25.97 20.74
N GLU A 118 26.60 -26.13 19.65
CA GLU A 118 26.92 -25.03 18.76
C GLU A 118 25.59 -24.58 18.15
N ASP A 119 24.87 -23.68 18.82
CA ASP A 119 23.95 -22.78 18.18
C ASP A 119 24.77 -22.00 17.13
N GLU A 120 24.75 -22.52 15.90
CA GLU A 120 25.14 -21.73 14.75
C GLU A 120 24.23 -20.50 14.73
N ASN A 121 24.75 -19.46 15.35
CA ASN A 121 24.20 -18.11 15.26
C ASN A 121 24.36 -17.69 13.79
N ILE A 122 23.40 -18.10 12.95
CA ILE A 122 23.28 -17.63 11.58
C ILE A 122 23.12 -16.13 11.71
N ILE A 123 24.20 -15.40 11.48
CA ILE A 123 24.18 -13.95 11.32
C ILE A 123 23.39 -13.72 10.02
N ILE A 124 22.07 -13.67 10.15
CA ILE A 124 21.23 -13.10 9.09
C ILE A 124 21.73 -11.67 8.95
N PRO A 125 22.22 -11.24 7.78
CA PRO A 125 22.59 -9.85 7.61
C PRO A 125 21.40 -9.00 8.05
N ASP A 126 21.69 -7.92 8.79
CA ASP A 126 20.70 -7.02 9.38
C ASP A 126 20.00 -6.25 8.24
N ILE A 127 19.21 -6.97 7.43
CA ILE A 127 18.39 -6.38 6.39
C ILE A 127 17.29 -5.63 7.12
N PRO A 128 17.18 -4.32 6.92
CA PRO A 128 16.15 -3.54 7.59
C PRO A 128 14.78 -4.10 7.23
N VAL A 129 13.92 -4.27 8.23
CA VAL A 129 12.54 -4.69 8.00
C VAL A 129 11.84 -3.61 7.18
N VAL A 130 11.28 -3.98 6.05
CA VAL A 130 10.57 -3.09 5.14
C VAL A 130 9.16 -3.61 4.86
N PHE A 131 8.35 -2.80 4.20
CA PHE A 131 6.93 -3.07 3.94
C PHE A 131 6.65 -4.48 3.38
N SER A 132 7.45 -4.94 2.41
CA SER A 132 7.27 -6.28 1.80
C SER A 132 7.52 -7.44 2.76
N ASN A 133 8.32 -7.23 3.80
CA ASN A 133 8.59 -8.27 4.79
C ASN A 133 7.44 -8.46 5.79
N ILE A 134 6.49 -7.52 5.85
CA ILE A 134 5.37 -7.59 6.78
C ILE A 134 4.29 -8.50 6.21
N CYS A 135 3.81 -9.45 7.03
CA CYS A 135 2.69 -10.32 6.68
C CYS A 135 1.46 -9.48 6.31
N THR A 136 0.70 -9.93 5.34
CA THR A 136 -0.53 -9.26 4.89
C THR A 136 -1.65 -9.32 5.94
N GLY A 137 -1.57 -10.27 6.89
CA GLY A 137 -2.61 -10.57 7.86
C GLY A 137 -3.51 -11.74 7.44
N GLU A 138 -3.41 -12.23 6.20
CA GLU A 138 -4.17 -13.40 5.75
C GLU A 138 -3.68 -14.66 6.46
N THR A 139 -4.60 -15.43 7.02
CA THR A 139 -4.30 -16.65 7.80
C THR A 139 -5.06 -17.89 7.31
N LYS A 140 -5.90 -17.73 6.29
CA LYS A 140 -6.79 -18.74 5.76
C LYS A 140 -6.53 -18.99 4.29
N CYS A 141 -6.91 -20.18 3.81
CA CYS A 141 -6.81 -20.54 2.41
C CYS A 141 -8.20 -20.64 1.78
N TYR A 142 -8.26 -20.40 0.47
CA TYR A 142 -9.52 -20.29 -0.27
C TYR A 142 -9.40 -20.96 -1.64
N ASP A 143 -10.47 -21.63 -2.09
CA ASP A 143 -10.64 -21.99 -3.49
C ASP A 143 -11.17 -20.81 -4.33
N GLU A 144 -11.86 -21.05 -5.43
CA GLU A 144 -12.46 -19.98 -6.24
C GLU A 144 -13.58 -19.23 -5.53
N THR A 145 -14.20 -19.78 -4.49
CA THR A 145 -15.46 -19.26 -3.94
C THR A 145 -15.54 -19.30 -2.43
N ALA A 146 -14.83 -20.20 -1.76
CA ALA A 146 -15.01 -20.50 -0.35
C ALA A 146 -13.68 -20.64 0.41
N GLU A 147 -13.74 -20.50 1.74
CA GLU A 147 -12.66 -20.87 2.64
C GLU A 147 -12.49 -22.40 2.63
N ILE A 148 -11.24 -22.85 2.54
CA ILE A 148 -10.88 -24.28 2.55
C ILE A 148 -9.81 -24.54 3.61
N THR A 149 -9.62 -25.80 3.97
CA THR A 149 -8.38 -26.21 4.65
C THR A 149 -7.21 -25.90 3.72
N CYS A 150 -6.13 -25.31 4.25
CA CYS A 150 -4.96 -25.05 3.42
C CYS A 150 -4.46 -26.36 2.81
N PRO A 151 -4.33 -26.41 1.47
CA PRO A 151 -3.95 -27.64 0.77
C PRO A 151 -2.48 -28.00 1.04
N ASP A 152 -2.16 -29.28 0.88
CA ASP A 152 -0.78 -29.75 0.90
C ASP A 152 -0.07 -29.49 -0.44
N GLU A 153 1.27 -29.58 -0.43
CA GLU A 153 2.09 -29.42 -1.63
C GLU A 153 1.66 -30.40 -2.74
N GLY A 154 1.51 -29.87 -3.95
CA GLY A 154 1.02 -30.61 -5.11
C GLY A 154 -0.51 -30.67 -5.24
N GLU A 155 -1.26 -30.16 -4.27
CA GLU A 155 -2.71 -30.03 -4.37
C GLU A 155 -3.12 -28.72 -5.05
N ALA A 156 -4.35 -28.67 -5.57
CA ALA A 156 -4.89 -27.45 -6.15
C ALA A 156 -4.98 -26.34 -5.09
N PHE A 157 -4.68 -25.09 -5.49
CA PHE A 157 -4.64 -23.93 -4.60
C PHE A 157 -3.52 -23.93 -3.53
N PHE A 158 -2.54 -24.82 -3.60
CA PHE A 158 -1.33 -24.71 -2.81
C PHE A 158 -0.54 -23.45 -3.24
N GLY A 159 0.22 -22.84 -2.33
CA GLY A 159 1.05 -21.66 -2.61
C GLY A 159 0.39 -20.33 -2.25
N GLN A 160 -0.73 -20.34 -1.50
CA GLN A 160 -1.39 -19.12 -1.04
C GLN A 160 -0.60 -18.42 0.08
N ASP A 161 -0.80 -17.10 0.19
CA ASP A 161 -0.18 -16.20 1.15
C ASP A 161 -0.20 -16.75 2.60
N ALA A 162 -1.35 -17.22 3.09
CA ALA A 162 -1.51 -17.78 4.42
C ALA A 162 -0.56 -18.98 4.71
N GLN A 163 -0.19 -19.75 3.70
CA GLN A 163 0.70 -20.90 3.87
C GLN A 163 2.13 -20.48 4.11
N TYR A 164 2.60 -19.46 3.40
CA TYR A 164 3.93 -18.88 3.57
C TYR A 164 4.04 -18.07 4.86
N ALA A 165 2.98 -17.38 5.25
CA ALA A 165 2.91 -16.73 6.57
C ALA A 165 3.06 -17.74 7.71
N LYS A 166 2.45 -18.93 7.61
CA LYS A 166 2.60 -20.02 8.59
C LYS A 166 4.00 -20.63 8.59
N LYS A 167 4.70 -20.63 7.46
CA LYS A 167 6.11 -21.07 7.37
C LYS A 167 7.10 -20.04 7.92
N GLY A 168 6.63 -18.84 8.30
CA GLY A 168 7.48 -17.77 8.83
C GLY A 168 8.20 -16.96 7.75
N GLU A 169 7.68 -16.95 6.51
CA GLU A 169 8.28 -16.21 5.41
C GLU A 169 7.94 -14.74 5.39
N CYS A 170 7.15 -14.27 6.33
CA CYS A 170 6.90 -12.86 6.57
C CYS A 170 6.93 -12.57 8.08
N ILE A 171 7.05 -11.30 8.44
CA ILE A 171 7.10 -10.83 9.82
C ILE A 171 5.71 -10.36 10.23
N PRO A 172 5.08 -10.93 11.27
CA PRO A 172 3.78 -10.47 11.74
C PRO A 172 3.82 -9.00 12.16
N GLN A 173 2.76 -8.24 11.87
CA GLN A 173 2.60 -6.89 12.38
C GLN A 173 2.75 -6.88 13.90
N LYS A 174 3.52 -5.93 14.43
CA LYS A 174 3.77 -5.80 15.85
C LYS A 174 3.71 -4.34 16.28
N PHE A 175 2.73 -4.03 17.13
CA PHE A 175 2.47 -2.69 17.59
C PHE A 175 2.50 -2.57 19.12
N THR A 176 2.89 -1.39 19.60
CA THR A 176 2.81 -0.99 21.00
C THR A 176 2.15 0.37 21.13
N VAL A 177 1.16 0.50 22.03
CA VAL A 177 0.51 1.79 22.29
C VAL A 177 1.32 2.55 23.34
N LYS A 178 1.67 3.80 23.03
CA LYS A 178 2.38 4.74 23.91
C LYS A 178 1.52 5.97 24.22
N GLY A 179 1.75 6.61 25.35
CA GLY A 179 1.03 7.81 25.76
C GLY A 179 -0.27 7.52 26.52
N SER A 180 -1.02 8.57 26.80
CA SER A 180 -2.28 8.50 27.57
C SER A 180 -3.28 9.54 27.04
N GLY A 181 -4.56 9.40 27.41
CA GLY A 181 -5.61 10.30 26.95
C GLY A 181 -5.94 10.11 25.48
N ASP A 182 -6.24 11.21 24.77
CA ASP A 182 -6.65 11.22 23.37
C ASP A 182 -5.47 11.28 22.38
N GLU A 183 -4.27 11.63 22.85
CA GLU A 183 -3.06 11.75 22.02
C GLU A 183 -2.15 10.53 22.17
N LYS A 184 -2.71 9.34 21.97
CA LYS A 184 -1.94 8.11 21.98
C LYS A 184 -1.27 7.86 20.64
N ILE A 185 -0.09 7.23 20.72
CA ILE A 185 0.71 6.83 19.57
C ILE A 185 0.71 5.31 19.49
N VAL A 186 0.49 4.79 18.30
CA VAL A 186 0.77 3.37 17.96
C VAL A 186 2.16 3.31 17.36
N PHE A 187 3.08 2.68 18.05
CA PHE A 187 4.44 2.45 17.57
C PHE A 187 4.51 1.11 16.84
N ASP A 188 4.89 1.16 15.57
CA ASP A 188 5.20 -0.03 14.78
C ASP A 188 6.62 -0.50 15.14
N GLU A 189 6.71 -1.63 15.81
CA GLU A 189 7.98 -2.19 16.29
C GLU A 189 8.85 -2.72 15.15
N ASN A 190 8.26 -3.09 14.03
CA ASN A 190 8.97 -3.60 12.88
C ASN A 190 9.54 -2.45 12.03
N LEU A 191 8.67 -1.57 11.55
CA LEU A 191 9.02 -0.50 10.61
C LEU A 191 9.55 0.76 11.30
N LYS A 192 9.51 0.82 12.65
CA LYS A 192 9.93 1.97 13.47
C LYS A 192 9.17 3.26 13.15
N LEU A 193 7.93 3.11 12.72
CA LEU A 193 6.99 4.19 12.46
C LEU A 193 6.11 4.45 13.70
N GLU A 194 5.73 5.69 13.89
CA GLU A 194 4.77 6.10 14.90
C GLU A 194 3.52 6.63 14.22
N TRP A 195 2.36 6.12 14.62
CA TRP A 195 1.06 6.45 14.06
C TRP A 195 0.18 7.14 15.08
N GLN A 196 -0.62 8.10 14.66
CA GLN A 196 -1.73 8.58 15.47
C GLN A 196 -2.70 7.43 15.72
N GLN A 197 -3.03 7.15 16.99
CA GLN A 197 -4.01 6.11 17.32
C GLN A 197 -5.43 6.57 16.94
N LYS A 198 -5.83 7.74 17.44
CA LYS A 198 -7.13 8.36 17.16
C LYS A 198 -7.00 9.27 15.93
N ILE A 199 -7.84 9.06 14.95
CA ILE A 199 -7.95 9.98 13.82
C ILE A 199 -8.72 11.23 14.23
N PRO A 200 -8.51 12.41 13.55
CA PRO A 200 -9.31 13.61 13.78
C PRO A 200 -10.78 13.38 13.38
N GLU A 201 -11.65 14.20 13.94
CA GLU A 201 -13.05 14.21 13.54
C GLU A 201 -13.22 14.85 12.15
N GLY A 202 -14.09 14.25 11.33
CA GLY A 202 -14.41 14.74 9.99
C GLY A 202 -13.42 14.27 8.92
N GLU A 203 -13.59 14.85 7.76
CA GLU A 203 -12.82 14.55 6.54
C GLU A 203 -12.16 15.83 6.02
N PHE A 204 -11.06 15.67 5.33
CA PHE A 204 -10.18 16.74 4.85
C PHE A 204 -9.99 16.65 3.34
N ASP A 205 -9.97 17.77 2.64
CA ASP A 205 -9.31 17.82 1.35
C ASP A 205 -7.80 17.55 1.52
N TRP A 206 -7.13 17.20 0.45
CA TRP A 206 -5.73 16.75 0.52
C TRP A 206 -4.79 17.78 1.14
N GLN A 207 -4.94 19.07 0.80
CA GLN A 207 -4.07 20.13 1.34
C GLN A 207 -4.33 20.34 2.84
N SER A 208 -5.59 20.35 3.24
CA SER A 208 -5.97 20.45 4.66
C SER A 208 -5.49 19.24 5.46
N ALA A 209 -5.52 18.03 4.87
CA ALA A 209 -4.97 16.82 5.46
C ALA A 209 -3.45 16.92 5.69
N ALA A 210 -2.70 17.40 4.68
CA ALA A 210 -1.27 17.62 4.79
C ALA A 210 -0.93 18.66 5.86
N ASN A 211 -1.68 19.78 5.91
CA ASN A 211 -1.50 20.82 6.91
C ASN A 211 -1.83 20.32 8.33
N TYR A 212 -2.88 19.50 8.48
CA TYR A 212 -3.22 18.88 9.77
C TYR A 212 -2.09 17.99 10.26
N CYS A 213 -1.57 17.11 9.43
CA CYS A 213 -0.47 16.22 9.80
C CYS A 213 0.86 16.95 10.04
N GLY A 214 1.05 18.16 9.50
CA GLY A 214 2.24 18.97 9.78
C GLY A 214 2.26 19.63 11.17
N GLN A 215 1.21 19.47 11.97
CA GLN A 215 1.12 20.06 13.31
C GLN A 215 1.76 19.18 14.38
N GLU A 216 1.88 19.74 15.58
CA GLU A 216 2.28 19.00 16.76
C GLU A 216 1.20 18.00 17.19
N TYR A 217 1.60 16.79 17.54
CA TYR A 217 0.74 15.77 18.14
C TYR A 217 1.52 15.00 19.20
N ALA A 218 0.88 14.71 20.32
CA ALA A 218 1.47 14.00 21.47
C ALA A 218 2.81 14.61 21.94
N GLY A 219 2.91 15.95 21.95
CA GLY A 219 4.11 16.69 22.37
C GLY A 219 5.29 16.56 21.41
N SER A 220 5.06 16.21 20.15
CA SER A 220 6.12 15.98 19.16
C SER A 220 5.76 16.55 17.79
N TYR A 221 6.80 17.02 17.08
CA TYR A 221 6.74 17.47 15.69
C TYR A 221 7.26 16.38 14.73
N GLY A 222 7.19 16.65 13.44
CA GLY A 222 7.67 15.74 12.38
C GLY A 222 6.62 14.75 11.92
N TRP A 223 5.36 14.96 12.28
CA TRP A 223 4.22 14.23 11.74
C TRP A 223 3.95 14.67 10.30
N ARG A 224 3.45 13.74 9.50
CA ARG A 224 3.15 13.95 8.08
C ARG A 224 2.08 12.97 7.60
N LEU A 225 1.52 13.23 6.42
CA LEU A 225 0.76 12.20 5.71
C LEU A 225 1.66 10.97 5.41
N PRO A 226 1.13 9.75 5.52
CA PRO A 226 1.87 8.55 5.16
C PRO A 226 2.05 8.45 3.64
N THR A 227 3.14 7.82 3.21
CA THR A 227 3.26 7.35 1.83
C THR A 227 2.27 6.20 1.57
N PRO A 228 2.00 5.85 0.29
CA PRO A 228 1.17 4.68 -0.03
C PRO A 228 1.66 3.39 0.62
N LYS A 229 2.97 3.10 0.59
CA LYS A 229 3.56 1.90 1.22
C LYS A 229 3.39 1.90 2.73
N GLU A 230 3.59 3.05 3.37
CA GLU A 230 3.40 3.18 4.81
C GLU A 230 1.93 2.94 5.20
N LEU A 231 0.97 3.54 4.49
CA LEU A 231 -0.44 3.35 4.84
C LEU A 231 -0.92 1.91 4.55
N LEU A 232 -0.39 1.27 3.49
CA LEU A 232 -0.62 -0.15 3.21
C LEU A 232 -0.02 -1.07 4.28
N SER A 233 1.07 -0.66 4.97
CA SER A 233 1.72 -1.51 5.98
C SER A 233 0.87 -1.77 7.23
N ILE A 234 -0.11 -0.92 7.51
CA ILE A 234 -1.05 -1.10 8.63
C ILE A 234 -2.38 -1.74 8.19
N VAL A 235 -2.54 -2.07 6.91
CA VAL A 235 -3.67 -2.87 6.42
C VAL A 235 -3.51 -4.31 6.91
N ASP A 236 -4.59 -4.89 7.41
CA ASP A 236 -4.72 -6.30 7.79
C ASP A 236 -5.70 -6.98 6.81
N ASN A 237 -5.16 -7.71 5.83
CA ASN A 237 -5.99 -8.38 4.81
C ASN A 237 -6.74 -9.62 5.34
N GLY A 238 -6.49 -10.03 6.57
CA GLY A 238 -7.32 -11.00 7.28
C GLY A 238 -8.61 -10.40 7.84
N LYS A 239 -8.79 -9.07 7.70
CA LYS A 239 -9.93 -8.30 8.19
C LYS A 239 -10.55 -7.44 7.10
N PHE A 240 -11.78 -7.01 7.32
CA PHE A 240 -12.51 -6.08 6.46
C PHE A 240 -13.52 -5.27 7.28
N ASP A 241 -13.93 -4.11 6.78
CA ASP A 241 -14.92 -3.20 7.39
C ASP A 241 -14.67 -2.85 8.88
N PRO A 242 -13.45 -2.44 9.31
CA PRO A 242 -12.28 -2.04 8.54
C PRO A 242 -11.18 -3.11 8.46
N ALA A 243 -10.39 -3.07 7.40
CA ALA A 243 -9.22 -3.91 7.15
C ALA A 243 -7.98 -3.43 7.92
N ILE A 244 -8.05 -3.41 9.24
CA ILE A 244 -6.99 -2.97 10.15
C ILE A 244 -7.15 -3.61 11.52
N ASN A 245 -6.09 -3.71 12.30
CA ASN A 245 -6.18 -4.19 13.67
C ASN A 245 -6.76 -3.12 14.61
N THR A 246 -8.06 -3.23 14.90
CA THR A 246 -8.82 -2.27 15.73
C THR A 246 -8.44 -2.27 17.21
N ASP A 247 -7.69 -3.26 17.70
CA ASP A 247 -7.16 -3.25 19.06
C ASP A 247 -6.10 -2.15 19.24
N TYR A 248 -5.34 -1.88 18.18
CA TYR A 248 -4.34 -0.82 18.13
C TYR A 248 -4.88 0.48 17.52
N PHE A 249 -5.77 0.38 16.53
CA PHE A 249 -6.35 1.50 15.78
C PHE A 249 -7.87 1.59 15.95
N PRO A 250 -8.36 1.80 17.18
CA PRO A 250 -9.79 1.83 17.46
C PRO A 250 -10.48 2.99 16.71
N GLY A 251 -11.73 2.76 16.31
CA GLY A 251 -12.55 3.77 15.65
C GLY A 251 -12.11 4.13 14.24
N THR A 252 -11.27 3.32 13.60
CA THR A 252 -10.97 3.49 12.18
C THR A 252 -12.21 3.15 11.36
N PRO A 253 -12.76 4.08 10.54
CA PRO A 253 -13.86 3.77 9.64
C PRO A 253 -13.38 2.94 8.44
N ASP A 254 -14.29 2.25 7.78
CA ASP A 254 -14.08 1.50 6.54
C ASP A 254 -14.04 2.41 5.29
N GLU A 255 -13.55 3.64 5.47
CA GLU A 255 -13.56 4.72 4.50
C GLU A 255 -12.16 5.00 3.92
N TRP A 256 -12.03 6.08 3.19
CA TRP A 256 -10.86 6.49 2.39
C TRP A 256 -9.92 7.38 3.20
N PHE A 257 -8.61 7.12 3.09
CA PHE A 257 -7.56 7.85 3.79
C PHE A 257 -6.52 8.36 2.81
N TRP A 258 -6.24 9.67 2.87
CA TRP A 258 -5.22 10.31 2.04
C TRP A 258 -3.82 9.80 2.34
N THR A 259 -3.00 9.74 1.28
CA THR A 259 -1.54 9.59 1.37
C THR A 259 -0.83 10.86 0.92
N SER A 260 0.49 10.93 1.14
CA SER A 260 1.33 12.08 0.78
C SER A 260 1.71 12.14 -0.70
N ALA A 261 1.55 11.07 -1.45
CA ALA A 261 2.07 10.96 -2.81
C ALA A 261 1.08 11.49 -3.84
N ASP A 262 1.59 12.26 -4.77
CA ASP A 262 0.86 12.66 -5.98
C ASP A 262 0.78 11.48 -6.95
N PHE A 263 -0.34 11.38 -7.64
CA PHE A 263 -0.48 10.41 -8.72
C PHE A 263 0.28 10.91 -9.96
N ALA A 264 1.23 10.11 -10.42
CA ALA A 264 1.94 10.39 -11.66
C ALA A 264 1.06 10.06 -12.87
N SER A 265 0.93 11.01 -13.79
CA SER A 265 0.23 10.83 -15.07
C SER A 265 0.81 11.76 -16.13
N THR A 266 0.63 11.39 -17.38
CA THR A 266 0.93 12.26 -18.54
C THR A 266 -0.30 13.02 -19.06
N ALA A 267 -1.49 12.74 -18.50
CA ALA A 267 -2.72 13.41 -18.88
C ALA A 267 -2.97 14.63 -18.00
N ASP A 268 -3.25 15.79 -18.58
CA ASP A 268 -3.51 17.04 -17.85
C ASP A 268 -4.66 16.91 -16.84
N SER A 269 -5.68 16.09 -17.15
CA SER A 269 -6.81 15.79 -16.25
C SER A 269 -6.41 15.08 -14.96
N ASP A 270 -5.24 14.47 -14.92
CA ASP A 270 -4.76 13.65 -13.82
C ASP A 270 -3.68 14.33 -12.94
N LEU A 271 -3.16 15.48 -13.39
CA LEU A 271 -2.07 16.19 -12.71
C LEU A 271 -2.42 16.69 -11.30
N ASN A 272 -3.70 16.70 -10.93
CA ASN A 272 -4.16 17.12 -9.60
C ASN A 272 -4.81 15.98 -8.81
N LYS A 273 -4.20 14.80 -8.84
CA LYS A 273 -4.66 13.64 -8.08
C LYS A 273 -3.63 13.20 -7.05
N ALA A 274 -4.09 12.60 -5.97
CA ALA A 274 -3.26 11.96 -4.97
C ALA A 274 -3.76 10.55 -4.67
N TRP A 275 -2.87 9.74 -4.11
CA TRP A 275 -3.18 8.38 -3.69
C TRP A 275 -3.97 8.35 -2.40
N PHE A 276 -4.83 7.34 -2.27
CA PHE A 276 -5.55 7.02 -1.04
C PHE A 276 -5.62 5.50 -0.83
N VAL A 277 -5.76 5.09 0.43
CA VAL A 277 -6.09 3.71 0.82
C VAL A 277 -7.50 3.70 1.39
N ARG A 278 -8.31 2.73 0.99
CA ARG A 278 -9.63 2.52 1.57
C ARG A 278 -9.61 1.33 2.52
N PHE A 279 -10.03 1.55 3.75
CA PHE A 279 -9.97 0.54 4.80
C PHE A 279 -11.17 -0.41 4.84
N ASP A 280 -12.13 -0.37 3.91
CA ASP A 280 -13.14 -1.43 3.81
C ASP A 280 -12.50 -2.81 3.55
N LYS A 281 -11.40 -2.84 2.78
CA LYS A 281 -10.59 -4.04 2.52
C LYS A 281 -9.11 -3.77 2.22
N GLY A 282 -8.68 -2.52 2.19
CA GLY A 282 -7.28 -2.13 2.02
C GLY A 282 -6.83 -2.02 0.57
N PHE A 283 -7.69 -1.53 -0.35
CA PHE A 283 -7.25 -1.22 -1.71
C PHE A 283 -6.61 0.17 -1.82
N LEU A 284 -5.73 0.33 -2.80
CA LEU A 284 -5.05 1.58 -3.11
C LEU A 284 -5.46 2.06 -4.50
N SER A 285 -5.85 3.34 -4.57
CA SER A 285 -6.19 4.04 -5.80
C SER A 285 -5.91 5.54 -5.67
N HIS A 286 -6.29 6.33 -6.66
CA HIS A 286 -6.05 7.78 -6.67
C HIS A 286 -7.34 8.55 -6.94
N LYS A 287 -7.39 9.80 -6.45
CA LYS A 287 -8.52 10.71 -6.64
C LYS A 287 -8.06 12.16 -6.72
N SER A 288 -8.91 13.04 -7.26
CA SER A 288 -8.64 14.48 -7.36
C SER A 288 -8.42 15.11 -5.98
N LYS A 289 -7.47 16.05 -5.89
CA LYS A 289 -7.15 16.83 -4.69
C LYS A 289 -8.03 18.10 -4.56
N THR A 290 -9.17 18.16 -5.25
CA THR A 290 -10.08 19.30 -5.15
C THR A 290 -10.70 19.42 -3.76
N GLU A 291 -11.07 20.63 -3.35
CA GLU A 291 -11.68 20.91 -2.03
C GLU A 291 -13.00 20.14 -1.80
N SER A 292 -13.67 19.71 -2.88
CA SER A 292 -14.90 18.90 -2.80
C SER A 292 -14.64 17.44 -2.45
N GLU A 293 -13.42 16.94 -2.71
CA GLU A 293 -13.04 15.57 -2.40
C GLU A 293 -12.39 15.52 -1.02
N LYS A 294 -13.12 14.95 -0.07
CA LYS A 294 -12.68 14.85 1.33
C LYS A 294 -12.53 13.39 1.73
N MET A 295 -11.53 13.13 2.57
CA MET A 295 -11.21 11.81 3.10
C MET A 295 -10.66 11.92 4.53
N HIS A 296 -10.63 10.81 5.22
CA HIS A 296 -9.98 10.72 6.51
C HIS A 296 -8.46 10.87 6.40
N VAL A 297 -7.83 11.09 7.53
CA VAL A 297 -6.38 11.21 7.64
C VAL A 297 -5.89 10.46 8.89
N ARG A 298 -4.77 9.76 8.74
CA ARG A 298 -3.99 9.18 9.84
C ARG A 298 -2.54 9.56 9.63
N CYS A 299 -2.03 10.39 10.53
CA CYS A 299 -0.66 10.88 10.41
C CYS A 299 0.35 9.85 10.90
N VAL A 300 1.53 9.91 10.30
CA VAL A 300 2.68 9.06 10.62
C VAL A 300 3.90 9.93 10.94
N ARG A 301 4.80 9.40 11.77
CA ARG A 301 6.12 9.97 12.06
C ARG A 301 7.17 8.88 11.99
N GLY A 302 8.37 9.21 11.56
CA GLY A 302 9.50 8.31 11.38
C GLY A 302 10.13 8.46 10.01
N THR A 303 11.18 7.69 9.76
CA THR A 303 11.86 7.66 8.47
C THR A 303 10.93 7.03 7.42
N THR A 304 10.81 7.70 6.27
CA THR A 304 10.03 7.20 5.14
C THR A 304 10.58 5.85 4.68
N LEU A 305 9.68 4.91 4.43
CA LEU A 305 10.05 3.59 3.93
C LEU A 305 10.74 3.71 2.56
N PRO A 306 11.85 3.00 2.34
CA PRO A 306 12.59 3.07 1.08
C PRO A 306 11.82 2.42 -0.08
N ASP A 307 12.15 2.84 -1.29
CA ASP A 307 11.82 2.11 -2.52
C ASP A 307 12.80 0.96 -2.71
N GLY A 308 12.43 -0.03 -3.57
CA GLY A 308 13.29 -1.16 -3.90
C GLY A 308 14.55 -0.74 -4.65
N GLU A 309 15.64 -1.44 -4.42
CA GLU A 309 16.91 -1.30 -5.12
C GLU A 309 17.20 -2.59 -5.90
N PHE A 310 17.07 -2.50 -7.21
CA PHE A 310 17.03 -3.66 -8.10
C PHE A 310 18.34 -3.88 -8.85
N GLU A 311 18.92 -5.08 -8.71
CA GLU A 311 20.08 -5.54 -9.47
C GLU A 311 19.73 -6.78 -10.30
N THR A 312 19.98 -6.72 -11.61
CA THR A 312 19.83 -7.90 -12.47
C THR A 312 21.08 -8.76 -12.40
N GLN A 313 20.91 -10.06 -12.15
CA GLN A 313 21.97 -11.05 -12.12
C GLN A 313 21.62 -12.22 -13.06
N THR A 314 22.65 -12.88 -13.60
CA THR A 314 22.45 -14.14 -14.38
C THR A 314 22.96 -15.31 -13.55
N ILE A 315 22.09 -16.25 -13.25
CA ILE A 315 22.37 -17.44 -12.46
C ILE A 315 21.92 -18.66 -13.28
N GLY A 316 22.81 -19.62 -13.53
CA GLY A 316 22.50 -20.82 -14.28
C GLY A 316 22.13 -20.61 -15.76
N GLY A 317 22.22 -19.38 -16.25
CA GLY A 317 21.80 -18.98 -17.61
C GLY A 317 20.49 -18.19 -17.61
N ASP A 318 19.80 -18.11 -16.49
CA ASP A 318 18.56 -17.37 -16.29
C ASP A 318 18.83 -16.00 -15.63
N GLU A 319 18.00 -15.01 -15.94
CA GLU A 319 18.10 -13.69 -15.36
C GLU A 319 17.15 -13.52 -14.19
N VAL A 320 17.69 -13.16 -13.02
CA VAL A 320 16.95 -12.83 -11.82
C VAL A 320 17.16 -11.35 -11.46
N VAL A 321 16.26 -10.79 -10.69
CA VAL A 321 16.40 -9.45 -10.10
C VAL A 321 16.43 -9.59 -8.59
N LYS A 322 17.54 -9.18 -7.97
CA LYS A 322 17.64 -9.06 -6.52
C LYS A 322 17.23 -7.65 -6.09
N ASP A 323 16.43 -7.58 -5.06
CA ASP A 323 16.10 -6.34 -4.37
C ASP A 323 16.89 -6.30 -3.05
N SER A 324 17.90 -5.44 -2.98
CA SER A 324 18.78 -5.34 -1.79
C SER A 324 18.07 -4.76 -0.58
N VAL A 325 16.96 -4.02 -0.79
CA VAL A 325 16.15 -3.43 0.28
C VAL A 325 15.26 -4.47 0.95
N THR A 326 14.63 -5.33 0.16
CA THR A 326 13.66 -6.32 0.67
C THR A 326 14.28 -7.69 0.95
N GLY A 327 15.44 -7.96 0.37
CA GLY A 327 16.05 -9.30 0.37
C GLY A 327 15.33 -10.30 -0.51
N LEU A 328 14.41 -9.86 -1.37
CA LEU A 328 13.69 -10.72 -2.28
C LEU A 328 14.46 -10.91 -3.60
N MET A 329 14.30 -12.09 -4.17
CA MET A 329 14.76 -12.42 -5.51
C MET A 329 13.55 -12.67 -6.39
N TRP A 330 13.52 -12.04 -7.54
CA TRP A 330 12.41 -12.07 -8.49
C TRP A 330 12.84 -12.72 -9.80
N GLN A 331 11.94 -13.47 -10.42
CA GLN A 331 12.06 -13.83 -11.82
C GLN A 331 12.09 -12.53 -12.66
N LYS A 332 13.14 -12.31 -13.47
CA LYS A 332 13.22 -11.10 -14.30
C LYS A 332 12.19 -11.12 -15.43
N THR A 333 12.06 -12.25 -16.07
CA THR A 333 11.00 -12.51 -17.04
C THR A 333 9.66 -12.69 -16.31
N TYR A 334 8.60 -12.77 -17.03
CA TYR A 334 7.26 -13.08 -16.53
C TYR A 334 6.61 -14.04 -17.52
N GLU A 335 5.57 -14.74 -17.07
CA GLU A 335 4.83 -15.61 -17.97
C GLU A 335 4.06 -14.80 -19.00
N ASP A 336 4.35 -15.03 -20.28
CA ASP A 336 3.65 -14.38 -21.41
C ASP A 336 2.17 -14.80 -21.50
N SER A 337 1.84 -16.01 -21.01
CA SER A 337 0.46 -16.48 -20.93
C SER A 337 -0.17 -16.05 -19.61
N VAL A 338 -1.26 -15.31 -19.70
CA VAL A 338 -2.03 -14.92 -18.52
C VAL A 338 -2.66 -16.15 -17.84
N LYS A 339 -2.69 -16.15 -16.50
CA LYS A 339 -3.14 -17.26 -15.66
C LYS A 339 -4.30 -16.86 -14.76
N LYS A 340 -5.24 -17.76 -14.52
CA LYS A 340 -6.21 -17.64 -13.42
C LYS A 340 -5.50 -17.87 -12.09
N PHE A 341 -6.19 -17.58 -10.99
CA PHE A 341 -5.59 -17.63 -9.66
C PHE A 341 -4.96 -19.00 -9.33
N ALA A 342 -5.68 -20.10 -9.51
CA ALA A 342 -5.16 -21.44 -9.23
C ALA A 342 -3.95 -21.78 -10.10
N ASP A 343 -4.04 -21.47 -11.41
CA ASP A 343 -2.94 -21.73 -12.36
C ASP A 343 -1.72 -20.83 -12.08
N ALA A 344 -1.94 -19.61 -11.55
CA ALA A 344 -0.85 -18.71 -11.19
C ALA A 344 -0.06 -19.23 -9.99
N LEU A 345 -0.75 -19.79 -8.99
CA LEU A 345 -0.10 -20.46 -7.84
C LEU A 345 0.78 -21.61 -8.33
N SER A 346 0.20 -22.59 -9.04
CA SER A 346 0.96 -23.76 -9.51
C SER A 346 2.08 -23.39 -10.48
N THR A 347 1.91 -22.34 -11.31
CA THR A 347 2.98 -21.87 -12.21
C THR A 347 4.24 -21.49 -11.47
N CYS A 348 4.13 -20.85 -10.30
CA CYS A 348 5.30 -20.49 -9.51
C CYS A 348 5.81 -21.65 -8.64
N GLU A 349 4.92 -22.44 -8.06
CA GLU A 349 5.29 -23.62 -7.25
C GLU A 349 6.05 -24.68 -8.06
N ASP A 350 5.66 -24.87 -9.33
CA ASP A 350 6.29 -25.84 -10.23
C ASP A 350 7.53 -25.27 -10.96
N LEU A 351 7.93 -24.02 -10.67
CA LEU A 351 8.99 -23.34 -11.40
C LEU A 351 10.38 -23.81 -10.96
N ASP A 352 11.14 -24.39 -11.90
CA ASP A 352 12.59 -24.59 -11.79
C ASP A 352 13.30 -23.52 -12.64
N TYR A 353 13.87 -22.51 -11.97
CA TYR A 353 14.45 -21.35 -12.64
C TYR A 353 15.67 -20.83 -11.88
N ALA A 354 16.72 -20.51 -12.61
CA ALA A 354 18.00 -20.08 -12.07
C ALA A 354 18.62 -21.09 -11.07
N GLY A 355 18.23 -22.38 -11.15
CA GLY A 355 18.69 -23.44 -10.27
C GLY A 355 17.99 -23.47 -8.90
N PHE A 356 16.88 -22.77 -8.75
CA PHE A 356 16.03 -22.76 -7.55
C PHE A 356 14.65 -23.32 -7.87
N THR A 357 14.06 -24.01 -6.89
CA THR A 357 12.73 -24.65 -6.96
C THR A 357 11.77 -24.17 -5.88
N ASP A 358 12.15 -23.14 -5.09
CA ASP A 358 11.37 -22.54 -4.01
C ASP A 358 10.70 -21.22 -4.43
N TRP A 359 10.42 -21.08 -5.71
CA TRP A 359 9.66 -19.99 -6.26
C TRP A 359 8.18 -20.07 -5.84
N ARG A 360 7.57 -18.92 -5.62
CA ARG A 360 6.15 -18.81 -5.28
C ARG A 360 5.53 -17.57 -5.89
N LEU A 361 4.21 -17.54 -5.94
CA LEU A 361 3.47 -16.33 -6.30
C LEU A 361 3.65 -15.28 -5.19
N PRO A 362 4.02 -14.03 -5.51
CA PRO A 362 4.18 -12.99 -4.49
C PRO A 362 2.87 -12.68 -3.79
N ASN A 363 2.93 -12.37 -2.51
CA ASN A 363 1.80 -11.82 -1.80
C ASN A 363 1.55 -10.34 -2.19
N LYS A 364 0.45 -9.77 -1.70
CA LYS A 364 0.05 -8.39 -2.01
C LYS A 364 1.13 -7.36 -1.65
N ASN A 365 1.73 -7.47 -0.46
CA ASN A 365 2.72 -6.51 0.02
C ASN A 365 4.03 -6.60 -0.78
N GLU A 366 4.46 -7.81 -1.11
CA GLU A 366 5.64 -8.04 -1.93
C GLU A 366 5.47 -7.46 -3.34
N LEU A 367 4.35 -7.76 -4.01
CA LEU A 367 4.12 -7.24 -5.34
C LEU A 367 3.92 -5.72 -5.34
N ALA A 368 3.26 -5.15 -4.35
CA ALA A 368 3.10 -3.71 -4.17
C ALA A 368 4.43 -3.01 -3.83
N SER A 369 5.42 -3.70 -3.25
CA SER A 369 6.72 -3.12 -2.89
C SER A 369 7.56 -2.74 -4.11
N ILE A 370 7.41 -3.45 -5.23
CA ILE A 370 8.11 -3.14 -6.48
C ILE A 370 7.40 -2.08 -7.34
N ALA A 371 6.25 -1.57 -6.88
CA ALA A 371 5.59 -0.42 -7.47
C ALA A 371 6.28 0.88 -7.04
N ASN A 372 6.36 1.86 -7.95
CA ASN A 372 6.79 3.22 -7.69
C ASN A 372 5.62 4.17 -7.94
N TYR A 373 5.06 4.71 -6.87
CA TYR A 373 3.85 5.52 -6.87
C TYR A 373 4.05 6.93 -7.45
N THR A 374 5.30 7.29 -7.77
CA THR A 374 5.66 8.56 -8.43
C THR A 374 5.92 8.39 -9.92
N LYS A 375 5.71 7.18 -10.46
CA LYS A 375 5.92 6.84 -11.88
C LYS A 375 4.63 6.39 -12.56
N TYR A 376 4.67 6.43 -13.88
CA TYR A 376 3.54 6.07 -14.76
C TYR A 376 4.06 5.37 -16.02
N ARG A 377 3.46 4.23 -16.34
CA ARG A 377 3.65 3.41 -17.55
C ARG A 377 5.11 3.11 -17.95
N PRO A 378 5.85 2.27 -17.20
CA PRO A 378 5.41 1.53 -16.04
C PRO A 378 5.59 2.32 -14.74
N ALA A 379 4.71 2.08 -13.81
CA ALA A 379 4.75 2.62 -12.46
C ALA A 379 5.66 1.75 -11.56
N SER A 380 6.93 1.61 -11.95
CA SER A 380 7.94 0.78 -11.26
C SER A 380 9.35 1.14 -11.72
N ASP A 381 10.33 0.90 -10.85
CA ASP A 381 11.77 0.90 -11.16
C ASP A 381 12.31 -0.50 -11.48
N PHE A 382 11.49 -1.52 -11.38
CA PHE A 382 11.88 -2.89 -11.62
C PHE A 382 12.31 -3.09 -13.08
N PRO A 383 13.49 -3.70 -13.35
CA PRO A 383 14.04 -3.85 -14.70
C PRO A 383 13.11 -4.65 -15.62
N GLY A 384 12.66 -4.01 -16.71
CA GLY A 384 11.80 -4.68 -17.70
C GLY A 384 10.34 -4.86 -17.27
N MET A 385 9.85 -4.06 -16.31
CA MET A 385 8.44 -4.10 -15.91
C MET A 385 7.55 -3.62 -17.07
N PRO A 386 6.56 -4.43 -17.51
CA PRO A 386 5.56 -4.00 -18.49
C PRO A 386 4.41 -3.20 -17.83
N ASN A 387 3.59 -2.54 -18.64
CA ASN A 387 2.40 -1.80 -18.18
C ASN A 387 1.18 -2.72 -17.91
N TRP A 388 1.39 -3.89 -17.34
CA TRP A 388 0.38 -4.92 -17.23
C TRP A 388 -0.05 -5.14 -15.77
N THR A 389 -1.05 -6.00 -15.64
CA THR A 389 -1.59 -6.43 -14.34
C THR A 389 -0.92 -7.75 -13.94
N PHE A 390 -0.48 -7.82 -12.70
CA PHE A 390 0.12 -9.02 -12.13
C PHE A 390 -0.69 -9.51 -10.93
N ARG A 391 -0.87 -10.83 -10.86
CA ARG A 391 -1.60 -11.54 -9.82
C ARG A 391 -0.74 -11.69 -8.56
N THR A 392 -1.41 -11.69 -7.40
CA THR A 392 -0.81 -12.06 -6.10
C THR A 392 -1.41 -13.36 -5.55
N SER A 393 -0.76 -13.94 -4.54
CA SER A 393 -1.23 -15.11 -3.82
C SER A 393 -2.26 -14.79 -2.71
N THR A 394 -2.55 -13.49 -2.47
CA THR A 394 -3.43 -13.01 -1.40
C THR A 394 -4.89 -12.97 -1.88
N THR A 395 -5.80 -13.58 -1.13
CA THR A 395 -7.24 -13.55 -1.40
C THR A 395 -7.88 -12.26 -0.82
N ASP A 396 -8.94 -11.74 -1.42
CA ASP A 396 -9.80 -10.74 -0.81
C ASP A 396 -10.75 -11.44 0.19
N THR A 397 -10.43 -11.33 1.48
CA THR A 397 -11.20 -12.00 2.56
C THR A 397 -12.63 -11.51 2.71
N LYS A 398 -12.96 -10.31 2.20
CA LYS A 398 -14.33 -9.79 2.11
C LYS A 398 -15.12 -10.45 0.98
N THR A 399 -14.40 -10.83 -0.12
CA THR A 399 -15.01 -11.43 -1.31
C THR A 399 -14.14 -12.60 -1.76
N ASN A 400 -14.33 -13.79 -1.16
CA ASN A 400 -13.48 -14.97 -1.34
C ASN A 400 -13.27 -15.42 -2.79
N SER A 401 -14.20 -15.06 -3.69
CA SER A 401 -14.07 -15.29 -5.14
C SER A 401 -13.13 -14.31 -5.85
N SER A 402 -12.53 -13.37 -5.11
CA SER A 402 -11.57 -12.39 -5.62
C SER A 402 -10.20 -12.58 -4.99
N ALA A 403 -9.15 -12.20 -5.72
CA ALA A 403 -7.77 -12.14 -5.23
C ALA A 403 -7.13 -10.82 -5.65
N TRP A 404 -6.10 -10.40 -4.92
CA TRP A 404 -5.43 -9.14 -5.15
C TRP A 404 -4.53 -9.17 -6.40
N TYR A 405 -4.38 -8.01 -7.01
CA TYR A 405 -3.48 -7.77 -8.13
C TYR A 405 -2.87 -6.35 -8.04
N VAL A 406 -1.80 -6.14 -8.79
CA VAL A 406 -1.17 -4.83 -8.98
C VAL A 406 -1.14 -4.49 -10.47
N ILE A 407 -1.62 -3.30 -10.81
CA ILE A 407 -1.58 -2.76 -12.17
C ILE A 407 -0.34 -1.88 -12.32
N PHE A 408 0.65 -2.29 -13.11
CA PHE A 408 1.88 -1.52 -13.29
C PHE A 408 1.80 -0.42 -14.35
N SER A 409 0.67 -0.23 -15.01
CA SER A 409 0.45 1.03 -15.73
C SER A 409 0.27 2.22 -14.80
N GLU A 410 -0.28 2.01 -13.59
CA GLU A 410 -0.70 3.06 -12.66
C GLU A 410 -0.39 2.79 -11.18
N SER A 411 0.21 1.68 -10.81
CA SER A 411 0.44 1.25 -9.41
C SER A 411 -0.83 1.04 -8.56
N ILE A 412 -1.98 0.77 -9.19
CA ILE A 412 -3.22 0.46 -8.47
C ILE A 412 -3.13 -0.93 -7.86
N VAL A 413 -3.55 -1.06 -6.58
CA VAL A 413 -3.64 -2.33 -5.86
C VAL A 413 -5.12 -2.57 -5.52
N ASN A 414 -5.73 -3.57 -6.17
CA ASN A 414 -7.16 -3.82 -6.04
C ASN A 414 -7.46 -5.33 -6.16
N PRO A 415 -8.56 -5.87 -5.60
CA PRO A 415 -8.97 -7.24 -5.85
C PRO A 415 -9.98 -7.34 -7.00
N TYR A 416 -9.98 -8.47 -7.71
CA TYR A 416 -11.03 -8.85 -8.63
C TYR A 416 -11.09 -10.37 -8.81
N ALA A 417 -12.06 -10.85 -9.59
CA ALA A 417 -12.41 -12.27 -9.66
C ALA A 417 -11.20 -13.17 -9.94
N LYS A 418 -11.07 -14.26 -9.17
CA LYS A 418 -10.05 -15.31 -9.35
C LYS A 418 -10.12 -15.98 -10.71
N THR A 419 -11.29 -15.94 -11.34
CA THR A 419 -11.53 -16.48 -12.70
C THR A 419 -10.95 -15.64 -13.82
N ASN A 420 -10.60 -14.37 -13.55
CA ASN A 420 -9.87 -13.54 -14.50
C ASN A 420 -8.42 -13.99 -14.60
N SER A 421 -7.80 -13.69 -15.73
CA SER A 421 -6.43 -14.10 -16.01
C SER A 421 -5.50 -12.90 -16.08
N ASP A 422 -4.33 -13.01 -15.43
CA ASP A 422 -3.30 -11.97 -15.35
C ASP A 422 -1.92 -12.53 -15.61
N SER A 423 -0.96 -11.62 -15.79
CA SER A 423 0.45 -11.96 -15.81
C SER A 423 0.93 -12.47 -14.45
N VAL A 424 1.94 -13.34 -14.49
CA VAL A 424 2.56 -13.96 -13.32
C VAL A 424 4.04 -13.61 -13.30
N ARG A 425 4.55 -13.24 -12.13
CA ARG A 425 5.98 -13.09 -11.84
C ARG A 425 6.26 -13.71 -10.50
N CYS A 426 7.12 -14.70 -10.49
CA CYS A 426 7.42 -15.44 -9.28
C CYS A 426 8.50 -14.73 -8.44
N VAL A 427 8.46 -14.97 -7.14
CA VAL A 427 9.38 -14.43 -6.14
C VAL A 427 9.88 -15.56 -5.24
N ARG A 428 11.08 -15.42 -4.69
CA ARG A 428 11.61 -16.21 -3.59
C ARG A 428 12.41 -15.35 -2.64
N ARG A 429 12.77 -15.85 -1.47
CA ARG A 429 13.76 -15.17 -0.64
C ARG A 429 15.14 -15.24 -1.31
N GLY A 430 15.82 -14.09 -1.37
CA GLY A 430 17.23 -14.04 -1.73
C GLY A 430 18.09 -14.66 -0.61
N GLU A 431 19.17 -15.30 -0.97
CA GLU A 431 20.23 -15.77 -0.07
C GLU A 431 21.26 -14.66 0.15
#